data_b3156e630f363357dc8ba7464ed48a79
#
_entry.id   b3156e630f363357dc8ba7464ed48a79
#
_cell.length_a   1.000
_cell.length_b   1.000
_cell.length_c   1.000
_cell.angle_alpha   90.00
_cell.angle_beta   90.00
_cell.angle_gamma   90.00
#
_symmetry.space_group_name_H-M   'P 1'
#
loop_
_entity.id
_entity.type
_entity.pdbx_description
1 polymer ?
#
loop_
_entity_poly.entity_id
_entity_poly.type
_entity_poly.pdbx_seq_one_letter_code
_entity_poly.pdbx_strand_id
1 'polypeptide(L)'
;MSKNDITVLLVEDELTLAMIIKDTLEENGFTIHTASDGEEGLHLFFELRPDVLVADVMMPKMDGFEMVRRIRQTDKQTPVLFLTARSAINDVVEGFELGANDYLKKPFGMQELIIRIKALMGKAFRDRKSVV
;
A
#
# COMPACT_ATOMS: atom_id res chain seq x y z
N MET A 1 24.25 2.11 3.91
CA MET A 1 22.81 1.98 4.12
C MET A 1 22.16 3.35 4.09
N SER A 2 21.15 3.47 3.31
CA SER A 2 20.38 4.72 3.27
C SER A 2 19.44 4.77 4.47
N LYS A 3 19.47 5.87 5.21
CA LYS A 3 18.53 6.04 6.32
C LYS A 3 17.15 6.46 5.84
N ASN A 4 16.98 6.60 4.53
CA ASN A 4 15.70 6.98 3.95
C ASN A 4 15.04 5.82 3.24
N ASP A 5 15.55 4.61 3.42
CA ASP A 5 14.94 3.45 2.80
C ASP A 5 13.56 3.22 3.38
N ILE A 6 12.57 3.39 2.53
CA ILE A 6 11.18 3.14 2.90
C ILE A 6 10.80 1.80 2.29
N THR A 7 10.31 0.90 3.13
CA THR A 7 9.89 -0.42 2.69
C THR A 7 8.42 -0.41 2.32
N VAL A 8 8.14 -0.75 1.08
CA VAL A 8 6.78 -0.81 0.54
C VAL A 8 6.44 -2.26 0.26
N LEU A 9 5.28 -2.71 0.74
CA LEU A 9 4.72 -3.97 0.30
C LEU A 9 3.65 -3.65 -0.74
N LEU A 10 3.86 -4.14 -1.95
CA LEU A 10 2.93 -3.95 -3.05
C LEU A 10 2.19 -5.25 -3.31
N VAL A 11 0.88 -5.24 -3.15
CA VAL A 11 0.04 -6.40 -3.39
C VAL A 11 -0.78 -6.14 -4.64
N GLU A 12 -0.41 -6.80 -5.73
CA GLU A 12 -1.00 -6.55 -7.04
C GLU A 12 -0.93 -7.83 -7.85
N ASP A 13 -2.08 -8.30 -8.34
CA ASP A 13 -2.13 -9.57 -9.08
C ASP A 13 -1.75 -9.43 -10.55
N GLU A 14 -1.75 -8.23 -11.07
CA GLU A 14 -1.37 -7.98 -12.46
C GLU A 14 0.15 -7.84 -12.52
N LEU A 15 0.83 -8.91 -12.94
CA LEU A 15 2.28 -9.01 -12.82
C LEU A 15 3.04 -7.91 -13.56
N THR A 16 2.57 -7.55 -14.76
CA THR A 16 3.23 -6.50 -15.53
C THR A 16 3.19 -5.17 -14.79
N LEU A 17 2.02 -4.82 -14.26
CA LEU A 17 1.89 -3.58 -13.50
C LEU A 17 2.73 -3.62 -12.24
N ALA A 18 2.75 -4.76 -11.54
CA ALA A 18 3.56 -4.89 -10.33
C ALA A 18 5.03 -4.68 -10.63
N MET A 19 5.53 -5.21 -11.76
CA MET A 19 6.93 -5.03 -12.14
C MET A 19 7.24 -3.57 -12.46
N ILE A 20 6.35 -2.91 -13.19
CA ILE A 20 6.56 -1.50 -13.52
C ILE A 20 6.61 -0.65 -12.27
N ILE A 21 5.68 -0.88 -11.35
CA ILE A 21 5.66 -0.13 -10.10
C ILE A 21 6.93 -0.41 -9.29
N LYS A 22 7.30 -1.68 -9.18
CA LYS A 22 8.49 -2.07 -8.42
C LYS A 22 9.74 -1.37 -8.97
N ASP A 23 9.95 -1.47 -10.29
CA ASP A 23 11.14 -0.88 -10.91
C ASP A 23 11.17 0.64 -10.69
N THR A 24 10.03 1.28 -10.89
CA THR A 24 9.97 2.73 -10.76
C THR A 24 10.22 3.18 -9.33
N LEU A 25 9.63 2.50 -8.38
CA LEU A 25 9.82 2.87 -6.98
C LEU A 25 11.24 2.58 -6.51
N GLU A 26 11.84 1.49 -6.97
CA GLU A 26 13.22 1.20 -6.63
C GLU A 26 14.17 2.27 -7.17
N GLU A 27 13.90 2.77 -8.37
CA GLU A 27 14.69 3.87 -8.93
C GLU A 27 14.55 5.14 -8.10
N ASN A 28 13.49 5.25 -7.32
CA ASN A 28 13.25 6.42 -6.48
C ASN A 28 13.66 6.18 -5.03
N GLY A 29 14.40 5.12 -4.75
CA GLY A 29 15.00 4.89 -3.44
C GLY A 29 14.16 4.07 -2.48
N PHE A 30 13.04 3.51 -2.93
CA PHE A 30 12.22 2.64 -2.08
C PHE A 30 12.71 1.20 -2.14
N THR A 31 12.48 0.46 -1.06
CA THR A 31 12.68 -0.98 -1.05
C THR A 31 11.31 -1.62 -1.22
N ILE A 32 11.14 -2.41 -2.29
CA ILE A 32 9.83 -2.94 -2.68
C ILE A 32 9.80 -4.45 -2.55
N HIS A 33 8.78 -4.94 -1.87
CA HIS A 33 8.44 -6.36 -1.88
C HIS A 33 7.06 -6.50 -2.52
N THR A 34 6.86 -7.58 -3.28
CA THR A 34 5.60 -7.76 -3.99
C THR A 34 4.91 -9.04 -3.56
N ALA A 35 3.60 -9.02 -3.59
CA ALA A 35 2.75 -10.18 -3.41
C ALA A 35 1.70 -10.16 -4.50
N SER A 36 1.24 -11.32 -4.93
CA SER A 36 0.36 -11.43 -6.09
C SER A 36 -1.11 -11.67 -5.71
N ASP A 37 -1.40 -11.84 -4.44
CA ASP A 37 -2.79 -11.97 -3.97
C ASP A 37 -2.86 -11.58 -2.51
N GLY A 38 -4.10 -11.52 -1.99
CA GLY A 38 -4.32 -11.07 -0.63
C GLY A 38 -3.79 -12.01 0.43
N GLU A 39 -3.78 -13.31 0.17
CA GLU A 39 -3.24 -14.27 1.15
C GLU A 39 -1.74 -14.10 1.31
N GLU A 40 -1.04 -14.02 0.18
CA GLU A 40 0.40 -13.78 0.21
C GLU A 40 0.70 -12.43 0.83
N GLY A 41 -0.08 -11.42 0.47
CA GLY A 41 0.09 -10.08 1.01
C GLY A 41 -0.06 -10.04 2.52
N LEU A 42 -1.06 -10.73 3.05
CA LEU A 42 -1.29 -10.79 4.48
C LEU A 42 -0.10 -11.44 5.19
N HIS A 43 0.38 -12.55 4.65
CA HIS A 43 1.53 -13.25 5.22
C HIS A 43 2.78 -12.37 5.23
N LEU A 44 3.08 -11.76 4.06
CA LEU A 44 4.27 -10.92 3.94
C LEU A 44 4.17 -9.65 4.79
N PHE A 45 2.96 -9.12 4.97
CA PHE A 45 2.81 -7.93 5.79
C PHE A 45 3.36 -8.14 7.20
N PHE A 46 2.97 -9.23 7.82
CA PHE A 46 3.41 -9.50 9.19
C PHE A 46 4.86 -9.97 9.26
N GLU A 47 5.35 -10.56 8.19
CA GLU A 47 6.74 -10.98 8.14
C GLU A 47 7.68 -9.80 7.95
N LEU A 48 7.33 -8.88 7.04
CA LEU A 48 8.19 -7.79 6.63
C LEU A 48 8.00 -6.52 7.46
N ARG A 49 6.80 -6.31 7.99
CA ARG A 49 6.46 -5.07 8.69
C ARG A 49 6.80 -3.85 7.83
N PRO A 50 6.15 -3.69 6.68
CA PRO A 50 6.49 -2.59 5.77
C PRO A 50 6.13 -1.25 6.36
N ASP A 51 6.73 -0.20 5.81
CA ASP A 51 6.40 1.17 6.19
C ASP A 51 5.11 1.64 5.56
N VAL A 52 4.76 1.09 4.39
CA VAL A 52 3.50 1.43 3.73
C VAL A 52 3.04 0.21 2.92
N LEU A 53 1.72 0.03 2.90
CA LEU A 53 1.08 -1.03 2.13
C LEU A 53 0.36 -0.41 0.95
N VAL A 54 0.69 -0.85 -0.26
CA VAL A 54 0.01 -0.44 -1.48
C VAL A 54 -0.66 -1.68 -2.05
N ALA A 55 -1.98 -1.66 -2.15
CA ALA A 55 -2.73 -2.88 -2.48
C ALA A 55 -3.86 -2.62 -3.45
N ASP A 56 -3.98 -3.50 -4.43
CA ASP A 56 -5.17 -3.52 -5.29
C ASP A 56 -6.35 -4.05 -4.48
N VAL A 57 -7.54 -3.55 -4.79
CA VAL A 57 -8.76 -4.04 -4.15
C VAL A 57 -9.16 -5.38 -4.74
N MET A 58 -9.13 -5.51 -6.06
CA MET A 58 -9.64 -6.70 -6.77
C MET A 58 -8.52 -7.68 -7.01
N MET A 59 -8.49 -8.75 -6.23
CA MET A 59 -7.47 -9.79 -6.39
C MET A 59 -8.08 -11.16 -6.13
N PRO A 60 -7.49 -12.23 -6.69
CA PRO A 60 -7.98 -13.58 -6.39
C PRO A 60 -7.68 -13.99 -4.97
N LYS A 61 -8.35 -15.04 -4.52
CA LYS A 61 -8.21 -15.67 -3.20
C LYS A 61 -8.72 -14.79 -2.07
N MET A 62 -8.10 -13.64 -1.86
CA MET A 62 -8.50 -12.68 -0.84
C MET A 62 -8.33 -11.29 -1.43
N ASP A 63 -9.39 -10.50 -1.48
CA ASP A 63 -9.28 -9.15 -2.04
C ASP A 63 -8.60 -8.19 -1.06
N GLY A 64 -8.32 -6.99 -1.56
CA GLY A 64 -7.57 -6.02 -0.77
C GLY A 64 -8.32 -5.55 0.48
N PHE A 65 -9.64 -5.43 0.39
CA PHE A 65 -10.43 -4.99 1.54
C PHE A 65 -10.37 -6.03 2.66
N GLU A 66 -10.52 -7.31 2.32
CA GLU A 66 -10.46 -8.36 3.33
C GLU A 66 -9.07 -8.46 3.92
N MET A 67 -8.04 -8.33 3.09
CA MET A 67 -6.67 -8.35 3.58
C MET A 67 -6.44 -7.24 4.61
N VAL A 68 -6.85 -6.02 4.30
CA VAL A 68 -6.66 -4.90 5.20
C VAL A 68 -7.52 -5.03 6.44
N ARG A 69 -8.74 -5.58 6.31
CA ARG A 69 -9.58 -5.83 7.48
C ARG A 69 -8.84 -6.71 8.48
N ARG A 70 -8.19 -7.76 8.00
CA ARG A 70 -7.43 -8.67 8.87
C ARG A 70 -6.20 -8.00 9.46
N ILE A 71 -5.49 -7.21 8.65
CA ILE A 71 -4.34 -6.47 9.14
C ILE A 71 -4.75 -5.53 10.27
N ARG A 72 -5.87 -4.83 10.09
CA ARG A 72 -6.32 -3.83 11.05
C ARG A 72 -6.78 -4.41 12.38
N GLN A 73 -6.95 -5.71 12.47
CA GLN A 73 -7.24 -6.34 13.76
C GLN A 73 -6.07 -6.18 14.74
N THR A 74 -4.84 -6.09 14.24
CA THR A 74 -3.66 -5.99 15.09
C THR A 74 -2.79 -4.79 14.77
N ASP A 75 -2.87 -4.22 13.59
CA ASP A 75 -2.04 -3.09 13.19
C ASP A 75 -2.93 -1.98 12.65
N LYS A 76 -3.05 -0.89 13.41
CA LYS A 76 -3.88 0.25 13.03
C LYS A 76 -3.03 1.43 12.58
N GLN A 77 -1.72 1.26 12.48
CA GLN A 77 -0.79 2.37 12.25
C GLN A 77 -0.24 2.43 10.83
N THR A 78 0.04 1.28 10.23
CA THR A 78 0.69 1.26 8.92
C THR A 78 -0.20 1.92 7.86
N PRO A 79 0.32 2.93 7.16
CA PRO A 79 -0.46 3.58 6.10
C PRO A 79 -0.81 2.61 4.97
N VAL A 80 -2.02 2.72 4.47
CA VAL A 80 -2.54 1.89 3.39
C VAL A 80 -3.01 2.77 2.25
N LEU A 81 -2.52 2.49 1.05
CA LEU A 81 -2.97 3.11 -0.18
C LEU A 81 -3.58 2.03 -1.06
N PHE A 82 -4.86 2.17 -1.37
CA PHE A 82 -5.51 1.24 -2.30
C PHE A 82 -5.37 1.70 -3.74
N LEU A 83 -5.08 0.73 -4.62
CA LEU A 83 -5.10 0.94 -6.08
C LEU A 83 -6.30 0.18 -6.62
N THR A 84 -7.10 0.80 -7.48
CA THR A 84 -8.27 0.09 -7.97
C THR A 84 -8.87 0.72 -9.20
N ALA A 85 -9.47 -0.12 -10.06
CA ALA A 85 -10.31 0.35 -11.15
C ALA A 85 -11.68 0.80 -10.64
N ARG A 86 -12.04 0.43 -9.41
CA ARG A 86 -13.33 0.81 -8.84
C ARG A 86 -13.33 2.29 -8.45
N SER A 87 -14.40 2.96 -8.82
CA SER A 87 -14.55 4.37 -8.50
C SER A 87 -15.89 4.68 -7.84
N ALA A 88 -16.67 3.65 -7.52
CA ALA A 88 -17.96 3.86 -6.87
C ALA A 88 -17.74 4.42 -5.46
N ILE A 89 -18.59 5.36 -5.09
CA ILE A 89 -18.48 6.01 -3.79
C ILE A 89 -18.53 5.00 -2.65
N ASN A 90 -19.38 3.97 -2.77
CA ASN A 90 -19.49 2.97 -1.72
C ASN A 90 -18.18 2.20 -1.51
N ASP A 91 -17.44 1.93 -2.59
CA ASP A 91 -16.15 1.23 -2.47
C ASP A 91 -15.12 2.11 -1.79
N VAL A 92 -15.11 3.40 -2.11
CA VAL A 92 -14.20 4.35 -1.50
C VAL A 92 -14.50 4.49 0.00
N VAL A 93 -15.77 4.60 0.34
CA VAL A 93 -16.19 4.71 1.74
C VAL A 93 -15.76 3.46 2.50
N GLU A 94 -16.00 2.28 1.94
CA GLU A 94 -15.59 1.03 2.59
C GLU A 94 -14.09 1.02 2.86
N GLY A 95 -13.29 1.44 1.87
CA GLY A 95 -11.86 1.48 2.04
C GLY A 95 -11.42 2.38 3.20
N PHE A 96 -12.00 3.57 3.28
CA PHE A 96 -11.65 4.49 4.36
C PHE A 96 -12.15 4.02 5.72
N GLU A 97 -13.30 3.35 5.75
CA GLU A 97 -13.80 2.78 7.00
C GLU A 97 -12.89 1.67 7.53
N LEU A 98 -12.17 0.99 6.63
CA LEU A 98 -11.18 -0.02 7.02
C LEU A 98 -9.87 0.60 7.49
N GLY A 99 -9.77 1.93 7.44
CA GLY A 99 -8.56 2.61 7.87
C GLY A 99 -7.55 2.84 6.78
N ALA A 100 -7.99 2.85 5.51
CA ALA A 100 -7.12 3.25 4.41
C ALA A 100 -6.81 4.74 4.53
N ASN A 101 -5.60 5.10 4.14
CA ASN A 101 -5.13 6.47 4.23
C ASN A 101 -5.29 7.20 2.91
N ASP A 102 -5.37 6.47 1.79
CA ASP A 102 -5.53 7.08 0.48
C ASP A 102 -6.06 6.05 -0.50
N TYR A 103 -6.44 6.52 -1.67
CA TYR A 103 -7.12 5.71 -2.67
C TYR A 103 -6.75 6.24 -4.05
N LEU A 104 -6.16 5.42 -4.90
CA LEU A 104 -5.69 5.85 -6.21
C LEU A 104 -6.37 5.05 -7.29
N LYS A 105 -7.09 5.75 -8.17
CA LYS A 105 -7.87 5.10 -9.22
C LYS A 105 -6.99 4.74 -10.41
N LYS A 106 -7.16 3.53 -10.91
CA LYS A 106 -6.52 3.10 -12.15
C LYS A 106 -7.28 3.65 -13.35
N PRO A 107 -6.61 4.03 -14.43
CA PRO A 107 -5.15 4.10 -14.57
C PRO A 107 -4.59 5.34 -13.89
N PHE A 108 -3.35 5.24 -13.42
CA PHE A 108 -2.69 6.36 -12.75
C PHE A 108 -1.27 6.50 -13.30
N GLY A 109 -0.68 7.68 -13.08
CA GLY A 109 0.70 7.91 -13.46
C GLY A 109 1.64 7.51 -12.34
N MET A 110 2.86 7.10 -12.69
CA MET A 110 3.84 6.70 -11.69
C MET A 110 4.21 7.87 -10.79
N GLN A 111 4.27 9.08 -11.32
CA GLN A 111 4.57 10.25 -10.50
C GLN A 111 3.51 10.48 -9.43
N GLU A 112 2.24 10.29 -9.78
CA GLU A 112 1.18 10.45 -8.80
C GLU A 112 1.30 9.41 -7.70
N LEU A 113 1.60 8.16 -8.06
CA LEU A 113 1.78 7.11 -7.07
C LEU A 113 2.93 7.44 -6.12
N ILE A 114 4.06 7.87 -6.67
CA ILE A 114 5.23 8.22 -5.87
C ILE A 114 4.91 9.35 -4.89
N ILE A 115 4.23 10.39 -5.38
CA ILE A 115 3.90 11.54 -4.55
C ILE A 115 2.97 11.13 -3.40
N ARG A 116 1.99 10.26 -3.69
CA ARG A 116 1.06 9.83 -2.65
C ARG A 116 1.75 8.96 -1.60
N ILE A 117 2.65 8.07 -2.02
CA ILE A 117 3.42 7.27 -1.07
C ILE A 117 4.27 8.17 -0.19
N LYS A 118 4.96 9.14 -0.79
CA LYS A 118 5.80 10.06 -0.01
C LYS A 118 4.96 10.89 0.97
N ALA A 119 3.77 11.30 0.55
CA ALA A 119 2.90 12.06 1.44
C ALA A 119 2.47 11.24 2.64
N LEU A 120 2.14 9.97 2.43
CA LEU A 120 1.77 9.08 3.53
C LEU A 120 2.94 8.86 4.47
N MET A 121 4.13 8.68 3.93
CA MET A 121 5.31 8.47 4.76
C MET A 121 5.69 9.73 5.50
N GLY A 122 5.58 10.89 4.86
CA GLY A 122 5.86 12.15 5.53
C GLY A 122 4.97 12.37 6.73
N LYS A 123 3.69 12.08 6.59
CA LYS A 123 2.75 12.22 7.68
C LYS A 123 3.05 11.23 8.80
N ALA A 124 3.27 9.97 8.46
CA ALA A 124 3.57 8.94 9.44
C ALA A 124 4.85 9.28 10.21
N PHE A 125 5.85 9.78 9.51
CA PHE A 125 7.10 10.14 10.12
C PHE A 125 6.94 11.33 11.07
N ARG A 126 6.16 12.33 10.69
CA ARG A 126 5.88 13.47 11.56
C ARG A 126 5.13 13.06 12.81
N ASP A 127 4.16 12.16 12.66
CA ASP A 127 3.39 11.69 13.81
C ASP A 127 4.28 10.98 14.80
N ARG A 128 5.24 10.17 14.32
CA ARG A 128 6.19 9.50 15.20
C ARG A 128 7.08 10.48 15.93
N LYS A 129 7.50 11.54 15.27
CA LYS A 129 8.36 12.55 15.87
C LYS A 129 7.64 13.37 16.91
N SER A 130 6.35 13.60 16.72
CA SER A 130 5.61 14.45 17.64
C SER A 130 5.33 13.78 18.98
N VAL A 131 5.69 12.52 19.12
CA VAL A 131 5.49 11.79 20.38
C VAL A 131 6.59 12.08 21.40
N VAL A 132 7.62 12.73 21.00
CA VAL A 132 8.75 13.02 21.88
C VAL A 132 8.38 13.83 23.11
#